data_c39f831e5df2cc7d2ad6e49c48853af0
#
_entry.id   c39f831e5df2cc7d2ad6e49c48853af0
#
_cell.length_a   1.000
_cell.length_b   1.000
_cell.length_c   1.000
_cell.angle_alpha   90.00
_cell.angle_beta   90.00
_cell.angle_gamma   90.00
#
_symmetry.space_group_name_H-M   'P 1'
#
loop_
_entity.id
_entity.type
_entity.pdbx_description
1 polymer ?
#
loop_
_entity_poly.entity_id
_entity_poly.type
_entity_poly.pdbx_seq_one_letter_code
_entity_poly.pdbx_strand_id
1 'polypeptide(L)'
;SYVDMRPLAESNNFILVYPQGSLLGGYPHWNAGLDNNENKSNVDDYGFVEELINYISSNLSINQNRIYSCGFSNGSFFSYSLGCYLENKIAAIGSVGGTMLTETYNNCDLNSPKPMINIHGDSDFIVPYNGTFGLKSINDVIDYWVTLNNSQNLSTNESYDKTIKKYQYSDNNGSIYVCLLYTSPSPRDRVQ
;
A
#
# COMPACT_ATOMS: atom_id res chain seq x y z
N SER A 1 18.29 -2.68 1.85
CA SER A 1 16.99 -2.13 1.39
C SER A 1 16.96 -2.24 -0.12
N TYR A 2 15.90 -2.80 -0.68
CA TYR A 2 15.71 -2.89 -2.14
C TYR A 2 15.44 -1.52 -2.77
N VAL A 3 14.97 -0.55 -1.98
CA VAL A 3 14.69 0.81 -2.43
C VAL A 3 15.26 1.78 -1.40
N ASP A 4 16.17 2.64 -1.84
CA ASP A 4 16.71 3.71 -1.02
C ASP A 4 15.95 5.02 -1.31
N MET A 5 15.05 5.39 -0.42
CA MET A 5 14.27 6.63 -0.53
C MET A 5 14.90 7.82 0.21
N ARG A 6 16.10 7.67 0.81
CA ARG A 6 16.77 8.76 1.52
C ARG A 6 17.00 10.00 0.66
N PRO A 7 17.48 9.88 -0.60
CA PRO A 7 17.62 11.07 -1.45
C PRO A 7 16.30 11.80 -1.72
N LEU A 8 15.19 11.05 -1.82
CA LEU A 8 13.85 11.64 -1.97
C LEU A 8 13.39 12.34 -0.69
N ALA A 9 13.67 11.75 0.47
CA ALA A 9 13.36 12.38 1.75
C ALA A 9 14.09 13.70 1.94
N GLU A 10 15.37 13.72 1.62
CA GLU A 10 16.21 14.93 1.68
C GLU A 10 15.71 16.01 0.71
N SER A 11 15.46 15.65 -0.56
CA SER A 11 15.07 16.62 -1.59
C SER A 11 13.66 17.17 -1.40
N ASN A 12 12.77 16.43 -0.73
CA ASN A 12 11.37 16.81 -0.51
C ASN A 12 11.01 17.12 0.94
N ASN A 13 12.01 17.17 1.83
CA ASN A 13 11.88 17.56 3.23
C ASN A 13 10.79 16.77 3.99
N PHE A 14 10.88 15.44 3.97
CA PHE A 14 10.03 14.58 4.77
C PHE A 14 10.84 13.60 5.63
N ILE A 15 10.24 13.18 6.73
CA ILE A 15 10.82 12.17 7.62
C ILE A 15 10.57 10.78 7.02
N LEU A 16 11.64 10.05 6.77
CA LEU A 16 11.58 8.69 6.27
C LEU A 16 11.81 7.70 7.41
N VAL A 17 10.91 6.73 7.54
CA VAL A 17 10.99 5.69 8.55
C VAL A 17 10.96 4.33 7.87
N TYR A 18 11.94 3.48 8.19
CA TYR A 18 12.01 2.09 7.75
C TYR A 18 11.80 1.16 8.96
N PRO A 19 10.57 0.93 9.38
CA PRO A 19 10.33 -0.01 10.46
C PRO A 19 10.58 -1.43 9.99
N GLN A 20 10.99 -2.30 10.90
CA GLN A 20 11.20 -3.71 10.62
C GLN A 20 10.21 -4.55 11.40
N GLY A 21 9.48 -5.40 10.68
CA GLY A 21 8.61 -6.41 11.28
C GLY A 21 9.39 -7.45 12.08
N SER A 22 8.68 -8.13 12.97
CA SER A 22 9.22 -9.24 13.76
C SER A 22 9.71 -10.38 12.87
N LEU A 23 10.59 -11.21 13.39
CA LEU A 23 11.09 -12.37 12.66
C LEU A 23 10.09 -13.54 12.74
N LEU A 24 9.76 -14.06 11.59
CA LEU A 24 9.05 -15.32 11.42
C LEU A 24 9.91 -16.30 10.62
N GLY A 25 10.29 -17.40 11.24
CA GLY A 25 11.20 -18.34 10.59
C GLY A 25 12.57 -17.75 10.20
N GLY A 26 13.03 -16.71 10.91
CA GLY A 26 14.27 -16.00 10.64
C GLY A 26 14.19 -14.85 9.64
N TYR A 27 12.99 -14.57 9.08
CA TYR A 27 12.77 -13.50 8.11
C TYR A 27 11.86 -12.43 8.66
N PRO A 28 12.11 -11.11 8.40
CA PRO A 28 11.20 -10.03 8.75
C PRO A 28 9.82 -10.26 8.12
N HIS A 29 8.78 -10.07 8.93
CA HIS A 29 7.40 -10.31 8.52
C HIS A 29 6.45 -9.33 9.19
N TRP A 30 5.38 -8.95 8.49
CA TRP A 30 4.25 -8.19 9.00
C TRP A 30 3.00 -9.05 9.02
N ASN A 31 2.27 -9.03 10.13
CA ASN A 31 0.88 -9.50 10.16
C ASN A 31 0.00 -8.42 9.51
N ALA A 32 -0.52 -8.73 8.32
CA ALA A 32 -1.22 -7.76 7.49
C ALA A 32 -2.75 -7.91 7.54
N GLY A 33 -3.28 -8.78 8.37
CA GLY A 33 -4.70 -8.95 8.67
C GLY A 33 -4.96 -8.77 10.17
N LEU A 34 -6.22 -8.77 10.59
CA LEU A 34 -6.59 -8.89 11.99
C LEU A 34 -6.24 -10.31 12.51
N ASP A 35 -6.60 -10.62 13.74
CA ASP A 35 -6.31 -11.94 14.34
C ASP A 35 -7.11 -13.04 13.64
N ASN A 36 -6.54 -13.61 12.62
CA ASN A 36 -7.16 -14.63 11.76
C ASN A 36 -6.12 -15.56 11.11
N ASN A 37 -6.58 -16.43 10.21
CA ASN A 37 -5.75 -17.42 9.52
C ASN A 37 -4.77 -16.84 8.50
N GLU A 38 -4.88 -15.58 8.15
CA GLU A 38 -3.96 -14.89 7.22
C GLU A 38 -2.71 -14.38 7.96
N ASN A 39 -2.79 -14.21 9.29
CA ASN A 39 -1.64 -13.88 10.12
C ASN A 39 -0.81 -15.14 10.42
N LYS A 40 0.49 -14.96 10.44
CA LYS A 40 1.47 -16.04 10.62
C LYS A 40 2.15 -16.01 11.98
N SER A 41 1.95 -14.95 12.77
CA SER A 41 2.47 -14.79 14.12
C SER A 41 1.46 -14.07 15.02
N ASN A 42 1.70 -14.06 16.34
CA ASN A 42 0.85 -13.38 17.33
C ASN A 42 1.37 -11.97 17.68
N VAL A 43 2.16 -11.37 16.81
CA VAL A 43 2.73 -10.03 17.05
C VAL A 43 1.70 -8.97 16.68
N ASP A 44 1.50 -7.99 17.55
CA ASP A 44 0.67 -6.81 17.29
C ASP A 44 1.46 -5.74 16.50
N ASP A 45 1.52 -5.92 15.18
CA ASP A 45 2.20 -4.99 14.29
C ASP A 45 1.43 -3.67 14.12
N TYR A 46 0.10 -3.65 14.32
CA TYR A 46 -0.69 -2.41 14.28
C TYR A 46 -0.40 -1.53 15.49
N GLY A 47 -0.43 -2.11 16.69
CA GLY A 47 -0.05 -1.40 17.90
C GLY A 47 1.39 -0.88 17.85
N PHE A 48 2.31 -1.67 17.29
CA PHE A 48 3.69 -1.22 17.07
C PHE A 48 3.76 0.03 16.18
N VAL A 49 3.07 0.04 15.03
CA VAL A 49 3.07 1.19 14.11
C VAL A 49 2.37 2.38 14.74
N GLU A 50 1.28 2.18 15.48
CA GLU A 50 0.58 3.24 16.18
C GLU A 50 1.48 3.91 17.22
N GLU A 51 2.17 3.13 18.04
CA GLU A 51 3.13 3.64 19.03
C GLU A 51 4.34 4.33 18.38
N LEU A 52 4.82 3.81 17.26
CA LEU A 52 5.89 4.46 16.47
C LEU A 52 5.47 5.84 15.98
N ILE A 53 4.24 5.97 15.45
CA ILE A 53 3.68 7.26 15.02
C ILE A 53 3.56 8.22 16.22
N ASN A 54 3.04 7.74 17.35
CA ASN A 54 2.90 8.52 18.57
C ASN A 54 4.27 9.00 19.09
N TYR A 55 5.26 8.12 19.10
CA TYR A 55 6.63 8.46 19.51
C TYR A 55 7.25 9.55 18.64
N ILE A 56 7.15 9.39 17.31
CA ILE A 56 7.68 10.38 16.34
C ILE A 56 6.96 11.72 16.51
N SER A 57 5.64 11.70 16.63
CA SER A 57 4.82 12.90 16.79
C SER A 57 5.11 13.67 18.08
N SER A 58 5.51 12.95 19.13
CA SER A 58 5.84 13.54 20.43
C SER A 58 7.24 14.15 20.47
N ASN A 59 8.14 13.68 19.60
CA ASN A 59 9.55 14.10 19.61
C ASN A 59 9.92 15.02 18.45
N LEU A 60 9.13 15.03 17.37
CA LEU A 60 9.39 15.81 16.16
C LEU A 60 8.14 16.58 15.75
N SER A 61 8.33 17.79 15.23
CA SER A 61 7.24 18.60 14.70
C SER A 61 6.83 18.05 13.31
N ILE A 62 5.80 17.22 13.30
CA ILE A 62 5.25 16.64 12.06
C ILE A 62 3.81 17.07 11.84
N ASN A 63 3.37 17.06 10.59
CA ASN A 63 1.96 17.21 10.26
C ASN A 63 1.28 15.83 10.32
N GLN A 64 0.49 15.61 11.37
CA GLN A 64 -0.20 14.33 11.59
C GLN A 64 -1.22 13.97 10.49
N ASN A 65 -1.65 14.93 9.67
CA ASN A 65 -2.51 14.68 8.50
C ASN A 65 -1.71 14.29 7.25
N ARG A 66 -0.39 14.14 7.36
CA ARG A 66 0.51 13.82 6.24
C ARG A 66 1.44 12.66 6.58
N ILE A 67 0.88 11.62 7.16
CA ILE A 67 1.55 10.34 7.43
C ILE A 67 1.12 9.34 6.35
N TYR A 68 2.09 8.73 5.70
CA TYR A 68 1.88 7.84 4.56
C TYR A 68 2.51 6.48 4.83
N SER A 69 1.88 5.42 4.36
CA SER A 69 2.44 4.07 4.39
C SER A 69 2.71 3.59 2.99
N CYS A 70 3.88 3.01 2.76
CA CYS A 70 4.15 2.31 1.51
C CYS A 70 4.96 1.04 1.77
N GLY A 71 4.76 0.03 0.93
CA GLY A 71 5.43 -1.23 1.12
C GLY A 71 5.55 -2.05 -0.17
N PHE A 72 6.47 -3.01 -0.11
CA PHE A 72 6.70 -4.00 -1.15
C PHE A 72 6.27 -5.39 -0.66
N SER A 73 5.56 -6.16 -1.49
CA SER A 73 5.15 -7.54 -1.19
C SER A 73 4.34 -7.61 0.14
N ASN A 74 4.82 -8.32 1.17
CA ASN A 74 4.21 -8.38 2.50
C ASN A 74 4.03 -6.99 3.14
N GLY A 75 4.99 -6.07 2.95
CA GLY A 75 4.84 -4.68 3.37
C GLY A 75 3.74 -3.92 2.61
N SER A 76 3.42 -4.30 1.38
CA SER A 76 2.27 -3.78 0.64
C SER A 76 0.96 -4.27 1.23
N PHE A 77 0.81 -5.56 1.54
CA PHE A 77 -0.36 -6.08 2.24
C PHE A 77 -0.60 -5.31 3.54
N PHE A 78 0.48 -5.12 4.31
CA PHE A 78 0.42 -4.37 5.56
C PHE A 78 0.08 -2.89 5.36
N SER A 79 0.56 -2.24 4.30
CA SER A 79 0.20 -0.84 4.00
C SER A 79 -1.29 -0.68 3.71
N TYR A 80 -1.92 -1.60 2.98
CA TYR A 80 -3.37 -1.62 2.82
C TYR A 80 -4.09 -1.75 4.16
N SER A 81 -3.65 -2.67 4.99
CA SER A 81 -4.24 -2.90 6.31
C SER A 81 -4.08 -1.70 7.24
N LEU A 82 -2.90 -1.07 7.26
CA LEU A 82 -2.70 0.19 7.99
C LEU A 82 -3.64 1.29 7.51
N GLY A 83 -3.85 1.41 6.19
CA GLY A 83 -4.81 2.35 5.62
C GLY A 83 -6.24 2.12 6.08
N CYS A 84 -6.63 0.85 6.30
CA CYS A 84 -7.95 0.46 6.78
C CYS A 84 -8.09 0.59 8.30
N TYR A 85 -7.16 0.01 9.06
CA TYR A 85 -7.33 -0.14 10.51
C TYR A 85 -6.75 1.03 11.32
N LEU A 86 -5.84 1.80 10.75
CA LEU A 86 -5.37 3.08 11.30
C LEU A 86 -5.86 4.27 10.45
N GLU A 87 -7.14 4.26 10.08
CA GLU A 87 -7.76 5.22 9.17
C GLU A 87 -7.41 6.68 9.48
N ASN A 88 -7.51 7.05 10.76
CA ASN A 88 -7.29 8.43 11.20
C ASN A 88 -5.81 8.85 11.27
N LYS A 89 -4.88 7.91 11.08
CA LYS A 89 -3.44 8.17 11.16
C LYS A 89 -2.76 8.11 9.80
N ILE A 90 -3.23 7.26 8.89
CA ILE A 90 -2.62 7.08 7.57
C ILE A 90 -3.39 7.86 6.52
N ALA A 91 -2.77 8.87 5.94
CA ALA A 91 -3.39 9.78 4.98
C ALA A 91 -3.46 9.20 3.56
N ALA A 92 -2.49 8.39 3.14
CA ALA A 92 -2.50 7.70 1.86
C ALA A 92 -1.58 6.47 1.89
N ILE A 93 -1.77 5.56 0.94
CA ILE A 93 -1.00 4.32 0.85
C ILE A 93 -0.32 4.13 -0.51
N GLY A 94 0.83 3.44 -0.47
CA GLY A 94 1.56 2.99 -1.65
C GLY A 94 1.82 1.49 -1.61
N SER A 95 1.43 0.80 -2.65
CA SER A 95 1.55 -0.65 -2.81
C SER A 95 2.47 -0.98 -3.97
N VAL A 96 3.45 -1.83 -3.77
CA VAL A 96 4.32 -2.35 -4.83
C VAL A 96 4.38 -3.86 -4.78
N GLY A 97 3.98 -4.52 -5.87
CA GLY A 97 3.99 -5.98 -5.98
C GLY A 97 3.19 -6.68 -4.88
N GLY A 98 2.05 -6.10 -4.49
CA GLY A 98 1.15 -6.63 -3.49
C GLY A 98 -0.29 -6.24 -3.74
N THR A 99 -1.20 -6.78 -2.94
CA THR A 99 -2.64 -6.60 -3.03
C THR A 99 -3.27 -6.53 -1.64
N MET A 100 -4.58 -6.44 -1.53
CA MET A 100 -5.28 -6.63 -0.26
C MET A 100 -5.44 -8.11 0.07
N LEU A 101 -5.20 -8.48 1.32
CA LEU A 101 -5.64 -9.77 1.84
C LEU A 101 -7.18 -9.80 1.85
N THR A 102 -7.74 -11.00 1.67
CA THR A 102 -9.21 -11.19 1.63
C THR A 102 -9.87 -10.68 2.90
N GLU A 103 -9.26 -10.93 4.04
CA GLU A 103 -9.75 -10.46 5.34
C GLU A 103 -9.75 -8.92 5.41
N THR A 104 -8.62 -8.28 5.08
CA THR A 104 -8.53 -6.81 5.04
C THR A 104 -9.57 -6.21 4.10
N TYR A 105 -9.73 -6.77 2.89
CA TYR A 105 -10.73 -6.31 1.92
C TYR A 105 -12.16 -6.38 2.46
N ASN A 106 -12.51 -7.47 3.13
CA ASN A 106 -13.86 -7.70 3.64
C ASN A 106 -14.21 -6.85 4.87
N ASN A 107 -13.21 -6.45 5.64
CA ASN A 107 -13.39 -5.70 6.90
C ASN A 107 -12.90 -4.24 6.83
N CYS A 108 -12.43 -3.78 5.68
CA CYS A 108 -12.05 -2.39 5.49
C CYS A 108 -13.31 -1.53 5.34
N ASP A 109 -13.64 -0.78 6.38
CA ASP A 109 -14.81 0.11 6.42
C ASP A 109 -14.33 1.53 6.69
N LEU A 110 -13.94 2.23 5.63
CA LEU A 110 -13.42 3.59 5.70
C LEU A 110 -14.54 4.61 5.55
N ASN A 111 -14.51 5.64 6.40
CA ASN A 111 -15.51 6.71 6.41
C ASN A 111 -15.09 7.93 5.58
N SER A 112 -13.85 7.97 5.10
CA SER A 112 -13.31 9.07 4.33
C SER A 112 -12.49 8.61 3.13
N PRO A 113 -12.46 9.40 2.04
CA PRO A 113 -11.60 9.12 0.89
C PRO A 113 -10.15 8.99 1.31
N LYS A 114 -9.47 8.00 0.74
CA LYS A 114 -8.06 7.73 1.02
C LYS A 114 -7.30 7.48 -0.29
N PRO A 115 -6.39 8.37 -0.67
CA PRO A 115 -5.60 8.18 -1.88
C PRO A 115 -4.70 6.94 -1.81
N MET A 116 -4.55 6.28 -2.97
CA MET A 116 -3.67 5.13 -3.08
C MET A 116 -2.95 5.08 -4.43
N ILE A 117 -1.77 4.48 -4.43
CA ILE A 117 -1.07 4.07 -5.63
C ILE A 117 -0.74 2.58 -5.56
N ASN A 118 -1.03 1.85 -6.63
CA ASN A 118 -0.61 0.46 -6.78
C ASN A 118 0.34 0.33 -7.98
N ILE A 119 1.46 -0.34 -7.78
CA ILE A 119 2.42 -0.68 -8.83
C ILE A 119 2.51 -2.21 -8.87
N HIS A 120 2.02 -2.80 -9.95
CA HIS A 120 1.93 -4.26 -10.05
C HIS A 120 2.27 -4.77 -11.45
N GLY A 121 2.79 -5.99 -11.53
CA GLY A 121 3.05 -6.68 -12.79
C GLY A 121 1.94 -7.66 -13.14
N ASP A 122 1.57 -7.72 -14.41
CA ASP A 122 0.58 -8.68 -14.92
C ASP A 122 1.05 -10.13 -14.86
N SER A 123 2.35 -10.29 -14.85
CA SER A 123 3.03 -11.60 -14.86
C SER A 123 3.64 -11.94 -13.49
N ASP A 124 3.22 -11.26 -12.41
CA ASP A 124 3.66 -11.59 -11.06
C ASP A 124 3.10 -12.96 -10.64
N PHE A 125 3.98 -13.94 -10.53
CA PHE A 125 3.60 -15.31 -10.17
C PHE A 125 3.61 -15.55 -8.65
N ILE A 126 4.14 -14.62 -7.85
CA ILE A 126 4.17 -14.70 -6.39
C ILE A 126 2.90 -14.10 -5.80
N VAL A 127 2.52 -12.91 -6.30
CA VAL A 127 1.26 -12.23 -5.97
C VAL A 127 0.49 -12.05 -7.28
N PRO A 128 -0.29 -13.06 -7.71
CA PRO A 128 -0.92 -13.04 -9.03
C PRO A 128 -1.86 -11.86 -9.21
N TYR A 129 -1.77 -11.21 -10.37
CA TYR A 129 -2.63 -10.07 -10.73
C TYR A 129 -4.12 -10.40 -10.60
N ASN A 130 -4.51 -11.62 -10.96
CA ASN A 130 -5.89 -12.08 -10.89
C ASN A 130 -6.29 -12.59 -9.49
N GLY A 131 -5.41 -12.40 -8.49
CA GLY A 131 -5.66 -12.90 -7.15
C GLY A 131 -5.47 -14.42 -7.01
N THR A 132 -5.61 -14.91 -5.80
CA THR A 132 -5.61 -16.33 -5.44
C THR A 132 -6.22 -16.50 -4.05
N PHE A 133 -6.19 -17.72 -3.49
CA PHE A 133 -6.69 -17.94 -2.13
C PHE A 133 -6.02 -16.99 -1.11
N GLY A 134 -6.83 -16.27 -0.36
CA GLY A 134 -6.37 -15.26 0.63
C GLY A 134 -5.94 -13.92 0.03
N LEU A 135 -5.80 -13.79 -1.30
CA LEU A 135 -5.36 -12.57 -1.99
C LEU A 135 -6.42 -12.09 -2.99
N LYS A 136 -6.83 -10.84 -2.88
CA LYS A 136 -7.76 -10.22 -3.84
C LYS A 136 -7.05 -9.95 -5.17
N SER A 137 -7.82 -9.97 -6.27
CA SER A 137 -7.29 -9.51 -7.56
C SER A 137 -6.97 -8.02 -7.51
N ILE A 138 -6.02 -7.58 -8.33
CA ILE A 138 -5.70 -6.15 -8.43
C ILE A 138 -6.91 -5.36 -8.92
N ASN A 139 -7.71 -5.91 -9.84
CA ASN A 139 -8.93 -5.26 -10.31
C ASN A 139 -9.94 -5.07 -9.18
N ASP A 140 -10.21 -6.10 -8.35
CA ASP A 140 -11.11 -5.95 -7.20
C ASP A 140 -10.64 -4.86 -6.24
N VAL A 141 -9.33 -4.80 -5.99
CA VAL A 141 -8.73 -3.78 -5.11
C VAL A 141 -8.91 -2.38 -5.72
N ILE A 142 -8.61 -2.21 -7.01
CA ILE A 142 -8.79 -0.91 -7.68
C ILE A 142 -10.25 -0.49 -7.65
N ASP A 143 -11.19 -1.39 -7.98
CA ASP A 143 -12.63 -1.11 -7.97
C ASP A 143 -13.13 -0.71 -6.57
N TYR A 144 -12.63 -1.37 -5.53
CA TYR A 144 -12.93 -1.00 -4.14
C TYR A 144 -12.48 0.43 -3.84
N TRP A 145 -11.22 0.77 -4.13
CA TRP A 145 -10.67 2.10 -3.84
C TRP A 145 -11.26 3.20 -4.72
N VAL A 146 -11.60 2.91 -5.97
CA VAL A 146 -12.31 3.82 -6.87
C VAL A 146 -13.70 4.14 -6.31
N THR A 147 -14.42 3.12 -5.84
CA THR A 147 -15.75 3.27 -5.24
C THR A 147 -15.69 4.07 -3.95
N LEU A 148 -14.80 3.69 -3.03
CA LEU A 148 -14.57 4.38 -1.77
C LEU A 148 -14.27 5.87 -1.95
N ASN A 149 -13.40 6.19 -2.91
CA ASN A 149 -12.96 7.55 -3.17
C ASN A 149 -13.89 8.34 -4.09
N ASN A 150 -15.01 7.75 -4.52
CA ASN A 150 -15.93 8.37 -5.50
C ASN A 150 -15.17 8.91 -6.73
N SER A 151 -14.20 8.13 -7.25
CA SER A 151 -13.24 8.56 -8.26
C SER A 151 -13.38 7.79 -9.57
N GLN A 152 -14.60 7.70 -10.10
CA GLN A 152 -14.94 6.89 -11.28
C GLN A 152 -14.43 7.48 -12.60
N ASN A 153 -13.91 8.71 -12.63
CA ASN A 153 -13.42 9.33 -13.85
C ASN A 153 -12.03 8.76 -14.19
N LEU A 154 -12.02 7.80 -15.09
CA LEU A 154 -10.79 7.17 -15.56
C LEU A 154 -10.11 8.07 -16.60
N SER A 155 -8.91 8.53 -16.29
CA SER A 155 -7.96 9.00 -17.29
C SER A 155 -6.93 7.90 -17.55
N THR A 156 -6.96 7.38 -18.76
CA THR A 156 -5.93 6.46 -19.22
C THR A 156 -4.81 7.24 -19.85
N ASN A 157 -3.60 6.76 -19.67
CA ASN A 157 -2.52 6.85 -20.62
C ASN A 157 -1.34 7.69 -20.30
N GLU A 158 -0.36 7.01 -19.76
CA GLU A 158 0.94 7.22 -20.36
C GLU A 158 1.63 5.88 -20.43
N SER A 159 1.87 5.39 -21.63
CA SER A 159 2.85 4.34 -21.86
C SER A 159 4.22 5.03 -21.78
N TYR A 160 4.93 4.88 -20.68
CA TYR A 160 6.33 5.34 -20.57
C TYR A 160 7.26 4.54 -21.50
N ASP A 161 6.88 3.35 -21.80
CA ASP A 161 7.30 2.52 -22.91
C ASP A 161 6.17 1.51 -23.17
N LYS A 162 6.33 0.62 -24.12
CA LYS A 162 5.30 -0.37 -24.45
C LYS A 162 4.99 -1.35 -23.31
N THR A 163 5.73 -1.28 -22.19
CA THR A 163 5.65 -2.23 -21.06
C THR A 163 5.04 -1.62 -19.79
N ILE A 164 4.84 -0.31 -19.73
CA ILE A 164 4.29 0.37 -18.55
C ILE A 164 3.03 1.12 -18.93
N LYS A 165 1.92 0.83 -18.27
CA LYS A 165 0.66 1.54 -18.43
C LYS A 165 0.29 2.20 -17.11
N LYS A 166 -0.18 3.43 -17.17
CA LYS A 166 -0.67 4.18 -16.02
C LYS A 166 -2.17 4.44 -16.17
N TYR A 167 -2.90 4.13 -15.13
CA TYR A 167 -4.32 4.42 -15.00
C TYR A 167 -4.51 5.35 -13.80
N GLN A 168 -5.21 6.45 -13.99
CA GLN A 168 -5.54 7.38 -12.92
C GLN A 168 -7.04 7.55 -12.84
N TYR A 169 -7.56 7.50 -11.64
CA TYR A 169 -8.97 7.66 -11.35
C TYR A 169 -9.16 8.91 -10.50
N SER A 170 -10.04 9.79 -10.93
CA SER A 170 -10.30 11.07 -10.28
C SER A 170 -11.77 11.23 -9.92
N ASP A 171 -12.03 12.11 -8.96
CA ASP A 171 -13.37 12.57 -8.65
C ASP A 171 -13.89 13.58 -9.72
N ASN A 172 -15.11 14.09 -9.53
CA ASN A 172 -15.71 15.04 -10.44
C ASN A 172 -15.01 16.43 -10.42
N ASN A 173 -14.14 16.68 -9.46
CA ASN A 173 -13.35 17.91 -9.36
C ASN A 173 -11.95 17.75 -9.97
N GLY A 174 -11.63 16.57 -10.49
CA GLY A 174 -10.34 16.23 -11.07
C GLY A 174 -9.26 15.85 -10.06
N SER A 175 -9.61 15.67 -8.77
CA SER A 175 -8.66 15.19 -7.77
C SER A 175 -8.39 13.70 -7.99
N ILE A 176 -7.12 13.32 -8.12
CA ILE A 176 -6.70 11.93 -8.38
C ILE A 176 -6.58 11.20 -7.04
N TYR A 177 -7.37 10.15 -6.87
CA TYR A 177 -7.36 9.34 -5.66
C TYR A 177 -6.79 7.94 -5.85
N VAL A 178 -6.90 7.37 -7.05
CA VAL A 178 -6.40 6.03 -7.34
C VAL A 178 -5.48 6.08 -8.54
N CYS A 179 -4.32 5.45 -8.41
CA CYS A 179 -3.35 5.32 -9.49
C CYS A 179 -2.89 3.86 -9.57
N LEU A 180 -3.06 3.23 -10.72
CA LEU A 180 -2.51 1.93 -11.03
C LEU A 180 -1.38 2.11 -12.05
N LEU A 181 -0.18 1.67 -11.67
CA LEU A 181 0.91 1.44 -12.61
C LEU A 181 1.02 -0.05 -12.87
N TYR A 182 0.80 -0.40 -14.12
CA TYR A 182 0.82 -1.76 -14.60
C TYR A 182 2.11 -2.01 -15.38
N THR A 183 2.81 -3.07 -15.05
CA THR A 183 4.10 -3.37 -15.66
C THR A 183 4.17 -4.80 -16.15
N SER A 184 4.84 -5.01 -17.29
CA SER A 184 5.24 -6.33 -17.76
C SER A 184 6.72 -6.27 -18.18
N PRO A 185 7.62 -7.05 -17.61
CA PRO A 185 7.44 -8.00 -16.52
C PRO A 185 7.19 -7.34 -15.15
N SER A 186 6.91 -8.17 -14.13
CA SER A 186 6.66 -7.72 -12.75
C SER A 186 7.78 -6.81 -12.21
N PRO A 187 7.47 -5.82 -11.34
CA PRO A 187 8.49 -5.06 -10.62
C PRO A 187 9.51 -5.93 -9.88
N ARG A 188 9.12 -7.15 -9.47
CA ARG A 188 10.00 -8.13 -8.84
C ARG A 188 11.13 -8.60 -9.74
N ASP A 189 10.87 -8.71 -11.06
CA ASP A 189 11.83 -9.22 -12.03
C ASP A 189 12.89 -8.19 -12.43
N ARG A 190 12.65 -6.92 -12.06
CA ARG A 190 13.57 -5.81 -12.35
C ARG A 190 14.56 -5.51 -11.22
N VAL A 191 14.43 -6.20 -10.09
CA VAL A 191 15.30 -6.05 -8.92
C VAL A 191 16.25 -7.26 -8.87
N GLN A 192 17.22 -7.29 -9.76
CA GLN A 192 18.38 -8.18 -9.70
C GLN A 192 19.63 -7.39 -9.33
#